data_bf019cd990c63d89655febc709d9a12d
#
_entry.id   bf019cd990c63d89655febc709d9a12d
#
_cell.length_a   1.000
_cell.length_b   1.000
_cell.length_c   1.000
_cell.angle_alpha   90.00
_cell.angle_beta   90.00
_cell.angle_gamma   90.00
#
_symmetry.space_group_name_H-M   'P 1'
#
loop_
_entity.id
_entity.type
_entity.pdbx_description
1 polymer ?
#
loop_
_entity_poly.entity_id
_entity_poly.type
_entity_poly.pdbx_seq_one_letter_code
_entity_poly.pdbx_strand_id
1 'polypeptide(L)'
;VYGKRPQLVLALIPASHPWLVTGFTVEALEKIVGGTVQQEQQVVVVGAGPTGLVTALGLAQQGVEVTVVERAAGLQNSPRAIVYHWATLDGLERLGLFDEAVKAGFLKQDYAYRIRRTGEIIEYGLKPLEGRVKHPYNLHLGQGALAQVILDEVETYDNVRILWNHELVGVRQDADRVSVVVRNPDDDVTLNAGWVVAADGAGSKARSLLDLGFDGMTWPERFVATNIRFPDDRDGWAQSTFYVDDVYGAIIAKIDESGDHGLWRYTYMEDAALPVETLTDRLPSFLAAVFGEDVAGQIELDAISPYSMHQRSASTYRTGRVLLAGDAGHATNPCGGLGLTMGLFDAYALIEALGAVVSKGADDGILTAYADARRSAFVDKASPRASSNKQLIFHSGDPAKLDRDLDLFRRMSRDPELAAEVLYFTKTLETPSLLAV
;
A
#
# COMPACT_ATOMS: atom_id res chain seq x y z
N VAL A 1 42.26 -10.70 -53.34
CA VAL A 1 41.30 -11.77 -53.56
C VAL A 1 40.03 -11.45 -52.80
N TYR A 2 38.98 -11.27 -53.54
CA TYR A 2 37.68 -10.68 -53.08
C TYR A 2 36.89 -11.64 -52.21
N GLY A 3 36.46 -11.19 -51.02
CA GLY A 3 35.44 -11.84 -50.16
C GLY A 3 34.05 -11.25 -50.42
N LYS A 4 33.11 -12.13 -50.77
CA LYS A 4 31.70 -11.81 -51.04
C LYS A 4 30.96 -11.36 -49.78
N ARG A 5 30.22 -10.26 -49.89
CA ARG A 5 29.19 -9.83 -48.90
C ARG A 5 27.96 -10.71 -49.04
N PRO A 6 27.27 -11.11 -47.94
CA PRO A 6 25.97 -11.74 -48.04
C PRO A 6 24.91 -10.69 -48.34
N GLN A 7 24.05 -10.93 -49.31
CA GLN A 7 22.86 -10.13 -49.63
C GLN A 7 21.79 -10.39 -48.56
N LEU A 8 21.31 -9.30 -47.98
CA LEU A 8 20.10 -9.28 -47.13
C LEU A 8 18.86 -9.61 -48.00
N VAL A 9 18.19 -10.70 -47.71
CA VAL A 9 16.84 -10.96 -48.19
C VAL A 9 15.85 -10.26 -47.31
N LEU A 10 15.34 -9.12 -47.74
CA LEU A 10 14.17 -8.44 -47.11
C LEU A 10 12.94 -9.30 -47.47
N ALA A 11 12.47 -10.06 -46.48
CA ALA A 11 11.10 -10.61 -46.56
C ALA A 11 10.11 -9.49 -46.21
N LEU A 12 9.28 -9.14 -47.15
CA LEU A 12 8.16 -8.19 -47.02
C LEU A 12 7.17 -8.75 -45.99
N ILE A 13 7.08 -8.12 -44.83
CA ILE A 13 6.03 -8.35 -43.85
C ILE A 13 4.86 -7.42 -44.17
N PRO A 14 3.60 -7.93 -44.19
CA PRO A 14 2.42 -7.11 -44.56
C PRO A 14 2.17 -6.03 -43.50
N ALA A 15 1.82 -4.83 -43.99
CA ALA A 15 1.52 -3.65 -43.19
C ALA A 15 0.15 -3.77 -42.49
N SER A 16 0.09 -4.42 -41.32
CA SER A 16 -1.12 -4.48 -40.50
C SER A 16 -0.90 -4.42 -38.99
N HIS A 17 0.26 -3.95 -38.52
CA HIS A 17 0.48 -3.75 -37.10
C HIS A 17 1.14 -2.37 -36.84
N PRO A 18 0.48 -1.44 -36.10
CA PRO A 18 0.92 -0.06 -35.93
C PRO A 18 1.87 0.17 -34.76
N TRP A 19 2.74 -0.77 -34.37
CA TRP A 19 3.64 -0.62 -33.23
C TRP A 19 5.10 -0.90 -33.60
N LEU A 20 5.66 -0.09 -34.48
CA LEU A 20 7.11 -0.01 -34.67
C LEU A 20 7.60 1.30 -34.06
N VAL A 21 8.14 1.22 -32.83
CA VAL A 21 8.97 2.28 -32.26
C VAL A 21 10.31 2.26 -33.01
N THR A 22 10.51 3.23 -33.89
CA THR A 22 11.76 3.48 -34.62
C THR A 22 12.79 4.04 -33.64
N GLY A 23 13.87 3.27 -33.41
CA GLY A 23 15.02 3.82 -32.65
C GLY A 23 16.02 2.82 -32.07
N PHE A 24 15.88 1.53 -32.29
CA PHE A 24 16.88 0.55 -31.82
C PHE A 24 17.70 -0.02 -32.98
N THR A 25 19.03 0.04 -32.85
CA THR A 25 19.93 -0.67 -33.76
C THR A 25 19.87 -2.18 -33.53
N VAL A 26 20.17 -2.97 -34.56
CA VAL A 26 20.22 -4.44 -34.48
C VAL A 26 21.16 -4.92 -33.35
N GLU A 27 22.26 -4.20 -33.09
CA GLU A 27 23.17 -4.44 -31.97
C GLU A 27 22.53 -4.23 -30.57
N ALA A 28 21.59 -3.29 -30.44
CA ALA A 28 20.84 -3.11 -29.20
C ALA A 28 19.83 -4.24 -28.98
N LEU A 29 19.28 -4.81 -30.06
CA LEU A 29 18.40 -5.97 -29.99
C LEU A 29 19.18 -7.27 -29.64
N GLU A 30 20.40 -7.45 -30.16
CA GLU A 30 21.25 -8.60 -29.82
C GLU A 30 21.79 -8.55 -28.40
N LYS A 31 22.09 -7.36 -27.84
CA LYS A 31 22.44 -7.21 -26.43
C LYS A 31 21.28 -7.51 -25.49
N ILE A 32 20.03 -7.20 -25.89
CA ILE A 32 18.83 -7.52 -25.11
C ILE A 32 18.53 -9.04 -25.13
N VAL A 33 18.93 -9.73 -26.19
CA VAL A 33 18.72 -11.20 -26.34
C VAL A 33 19.88 -12.02 -25.75
N GLY A 34 21.05 -11.40 -25.52
CA GLY A 34 22.25 -12.07 -25.00
C GLY A 34 22.34 -12.23 -23.48
N GLY A 35 21.37 -11.73 -22.72
CA GLY A 35 21.32 -11.95 -21.27
C GLY A 35 21.07 -13.42 -20.93
N THR A 36 21.66 -13.91 -19.86
CA THR A 36 21.45 -15.28 -19.36
C THR A 36 19.98 -15.49 -19.08
N VAL A 37 19.29 -16.30 -19.91
CA VAL A 37 17.89 -16.68 -19.65
C VAL A 37 17.89 -17.57 -18.41
N GLN A 38 17.34 -17.06 -17.31
CA GLN A 38 17.14 -17.86 -16.11
C GLN A 38 15.90 -18.76 -16.26
N GLN A 39 15.83 -19.77 -15.42
CA GLN A 39 14.79 -20.78 -15.35
C GLN A 39 13.38 -20.16 -15.46
N GLU A 40 12.49 -20.83 -16.15
CA GLU A 40 11.07 -20.40 -16.29
C GLU A 40 10.40 -20.34 -14.91
N GLN A 41 9.83 -19.21 -14.57
CA GLN A 41 9.19 -18.96 -13.28
C GLN A 41 7.67 -19.12 -13.43
N GLN A 42 6.98 -19.60 -12.41
CA GLN A 42 5.50 -19.61 -12.46
C GLN A 42 4.97 -18.20 -12.26
N VAL A 43 5.46 -17.50 -11.23
CA VAL A 43 5.05 -16.12 -10.90
C VAL A 43 6.27 -15.27 -10.56
N VAL A 44 6.33 -14.07 -11.13
CA VAL A 44 7.24 -13.00 -10.70
C VAL A 44 6.44 -11.93 -9.98
N VAL A 45 6.85 -11.58 -8.76
CA VAL A 45 6.30 -10.46 -7.98
C VAL A 45 7.30 -9.32 -8.01
N VAL A 46 6.89 -8.14 -8.48
CA VAL A 46 7.73 -6.95 -8.52
C VAL A 46 7.41 -6.06 -7.32
N GLY A 47 8.38 -5.91 -6.42
CA GLY A 47 8.29 -5.17 -5.17
C GLY A 47 8.19 -6.07 -3.93
N ALA A 48 9.13 -5.89 -2.98
CA ALA A 48 9.17 -6.54 -1.67
C ALA A 48 8.54 -5.68 -0.56
N GLY A 49 7.54 -4.87 -0.90
CA GLY A 49 6.68 -4.21 0.08
C GLY A 49 5.67 -5.19 0.70
N PRO A 50 4.91 -4.78 1.74
CA PRO A 50 3.96 -5.68 2.42
C PRO A 50 2.98 -6.40 1.47
N THR A 51 2.43 -5.70 0.48
CA THR A 51 1.51 -6.32 -0.51
C THR A 51 2.20 -7.39 -1.34
N GLY A 52 3.43 -7.11 -1.83
CA GLY A 52 4.19 -8.08 -2.64
C GLY A 52 4.61 -9.29 -1.83
N LEU A 53 5.14 -9.08 -0.62
CA LEU A 53 5.57 -10.17 0.26
C LEU A 53 4.39 -11.05 0.72
N VAL A 54 3.25 -10.45 1.09
CA VAL A 54 2.02 -11.20 1.42
C VAL A 54 1.55 -12.03 0.22
N THR A 55 1.59 -11.46 -0.98
CA THR A 55 1.22 -12.19 -2.20
C THR A 55 2.17 -13.36 -2.45
N ALA A 56 3.48 -13.12 -2.34
CA ALA A 56 4.49 -14.16 -2.51
C ALA A 56 4.32 -15.30 -1.51
N LEU A 57 4.14 -14.98 -0.21
CA LEU A 57 3.92 -15.95 0.84
C LEU A 57 2.70 -16.82 0.56
N GLY A 58 1.54 -16.19 0.30
CA GLY A 58 0.31 -16.95 0.12
C GLY A 58 0.30 -17.81 -1.15
N LEU A 59 1.00 -17.41 -2.21
CA LEU A 59 1.22 -18.24 -3.39
C LEU A 59 2.18 -19.40 -3.07
N ALA A 60 3.26 -19.12 -2.34
CA ALA A 60 4.22 -20.15 -1.92
C ALA A 60 3.55 -21.24 -1.05
N GLN A 61 2.67 -20.85 -0.14
CA GLN A 61 1.88 -21.78 0.67
C GLN A 61 0.95 -22.70 -0.17
N GLN A 62 0.64 -22.29 -1.41
CA GLN A 62 -0.10 -23.11 -2.37
C GLN A 62 0.81 -23.92 -3.30
N GLY A 63 2.13 -23.92 -3.05
CA GLY A 63 3.12 -24.67 -3.83
C GLY A 63 3.52 -23.99 -5.15
N VAL A 64 3.22 -22.70 -5.33
CA VAL A 64 3.61 -21.91 -6.50
C VAL A 64 5.06 -21.47 -6.37
N GLU A 65 5.85 -21.66 -7.44
CA GLU A 65 7.21 -21.11 -7.55
C GLU A 65 7.17 -19.59 -7.77
N VAL A 66 7.71 -18.82 -6.82
CA VAL A 66 7.67 -17.36 -6.84
C VAL A 66 9.06 -16.76 -6.85
N THR A 67 9.31 -15.82 -7.77
CA THR A 67 10.48 -14.93 -7.69
C THR A 67 10.03 -13.51 -7.38
N VAL A 68 10.48 -12.97 -6.25
CA VAL A 68 10.28 -11.57 -5.88
C VAL A 68 11.46 -10.75 -6.38
N VAL A 69 11.18 -9.62 -7.02
CA VAL A 69 12.18 -8.68 -7.53
C VAL A 69 12.06 -7.36 -6.77
N GLU A 70 13.13 -6.90 -6.13
CA GLU A 70 13.16 -5.66 -5.38
C GLU A 70 14.39 -4.82 -5.74
N ARG A 71 14.16 -3.56 -6.09
CA ARG A 71 15.22 -2.61 -6.48
C ARG A 71 16.14 -2.21 -5.33
N ALA A 72 15.65 -2.25 -4.10
CA ALA A 72 16.44 -1.94 -2.92
C ALA A 72 17.28 -3.14 -2.47
N ALA A 73 18.31 -2.88 -1.66
CA ALA A 73 19.17 -3.91 -1.08
C ALA A 73 18.51 -4.70 0.07
N GLY A 74 17.33 -4.30 0.49
CA GLY A 74 16.56 -4.90 1.59
C GLY A 74 15.29 -4.13 1.86
N LEU A 75 14.58 -4.51 2.92
CA LEU A 75 13.35 -3.86 3.34
C LEU A 75 13.56 -2.36 3.59
N GLN A 76 12.59 -1.57 3.16
CA GLN A 76 12.62 -0.13 3.35
C GLN A 76 11.92 0.25 4.65
N ASN A 77 12.64 0.89 5.56
CA ASN A 77 12.05 1.47 6.76
C ASN A 77 11.47 2.84 6.41
N SER A 78 10.15 2.90 6.27
CA SER A 78 9.45 4.14 5.95
C SER A 78 8.37 4.41 7.01
N PRO A 79 8.29 5.63 7.55
CA PRO A 79 7.27 6.02 8.52
C PRO A 79 5.90 6.21 7.83
N ARG A 80 5.33 5.12 7.27
CA ARG A 80 4.04 5.12 6.57
C ARG A 80 2.94 4.51 7.43
N ALA A 81 2.34 3.39 6.99
CA ALA A 81 1.24 2.75 7.71
C ALA A 81 1.67 2.22 9.08
N ILE A 82 0.75 2.34 10.04
CA ILE A 82 0.92 1.83 11.42
C ILE A 82 -0.34 1.16 11.95
N VAL A 83 -1.49 1.29 11.27
CA VAL A 83 -2.76 0.74 11.70
C VAL A 83 -3.23 -0.29 10.69
N TYR A 84 -3.44 -1.52 11.15
CA TYR A 84 -4.04 -2.60 10.38
C TYR A 84 -5.45 -2.83 10.90
N HIS A 85 -6.42 -2.55 10.05
CA HIS A 85 -7.82 -2.65 10.43
C HIS A 85 -8.24 -4.09 10.74
N TRP A 86 -9.13 -4.24 11.71
CA TRP A 86 -9.69 -5.49 12.17
C TRP A 86 -10.06 -6.45 11.01
N ALA A 87 -10.62 -5.91 9.93
CA ALA A 87 -11.07 -6.71 8.79
C ALA A 87 -9.94 -7.33 7.97
N THR A 88 -8.68 -6.87 8.12
CA THR A 88 -7.52 -7.46 7.45
C THR A 88 -6.84 -8.55 8.26
N LEU A 89 -7.14 -8.64 9.57
CA LEU A 89 -6.45 -9.54 10.47
C LEU A 89 -6.78 -11.02 10.22
N ASP A 90 -7.99 -11.32 9.73
CA ASP A 90 -8.36 -12.65 9.27
C ASP A 90 -7.42 -13.18 8.17
N GLY A 91 -6.98 -12.30 7.29
CA GLY A 91 -6.03 -12.64 6.23
C GLY A 91 -4.62 -12.90 6.76
N LEU A 92 -4.14 -12.09 7.70
CA LEU A 92 -2.85 -12.32 8.37
C LEU A 92 -2.87 -13.66 9.12
N GLU A 93 -3.96 -13.98 9.79
CA GLU A 93 -4.09 -15.23 10.51
C GLU A 93 -4.10 -16.45 9.56
N ARG A 94 -4.84 -16.38 8.45
CA ARG A 94 -4.83 -17.45 7.43
C ARG A 94 -3.44 -17.73 6.87
N LEU A 95 -2.58 -16.70 6.83
CA LEU A 95 -1.20 -16.81 6.36
C LEU A 95 -0.20 -17.18 7.47
N GLY A 96 -0.65 -17.38 8.71
CA GLY A 96 0.21 -17.71 9.85
C GLY A 96 1.00 -16.53 10.43
N LEU A 97 0.68 -15.29 10.01
CA LEU A 97 1.43 -14.08 10.39
C LEU A 97 0.91 -13.39 11.64
N PHE A 98 -0.31 -13.70 12.07
CA PHE A 98 -1.02 -12.90 13.08
C PHE A 98 -0.30 -12.89 14.43
N ASP A 99 0.11 -14.03 14.95
CA ASP A 99 0.72 -14.13 16.28
C ASP A 99 2.06 -13.38 16.37
N GLU A 100 2.90 -13.50 15.35
CA GLU A 100 4.18 -12.78 15.29
C GLU A 100 3.97 -11.28 15.07
N ALA A 101 2.97 -10.89 14.28
CA ALA A 101 2.62 -9.48 14.10
C ALA A 101 2.09 -8.86 15.41
N VAL A 102 1.31 -9.59 16.20
CA VAL A 102 0.84 -9.14 17.52
C VAL A 102 1.99 -9.02 18.52
N LYS A 103 2.97 -9.96 18.50
CA LYS A 103 4.17 -9.85 19.35
C LYS A 103 5.03 -8.64 19.01
N ALA A 104 5.11 -8.27 17.73
CA ALA A 104 5.88 -7.13 17.26
C ALA A 104 5.15 -5.79 17.42
N GLY A 105 3.85 -5.80 17.67
CA GLY A 105 2.99 -4.62 17.82
C GLY A 105 2.09 -4.72 19.04
N PHE A 106 0.91 -4.12 18.98
CA PHE A 106 -0.10 -4.24 20.01
C PHE A 106 -1.53 -4.10 19.44
N LEU A 107 -2.50 -4.65 20.16
CA LEU A 107 -3.92 -4.59 19.79
C LEU A 107 -4.57 -3.37 20.43
N LYS A 108 -5.45 -2.71 19.68
CA LYS A 108 -6.13 -1.52 20.15
C LYS A 108 -7.59 -1.46 19.72
N GLN A 109 -8.41 -0.72 20.48
CA GLN A 109 -9.84 -0.58 20.20
C GLN A 109 -10.33 0.87 20.18
N ASP A 110 -9.60 1.82 20.77
CA ASP A 110 -10.08 3.18 21.05
C ASP A 110 -9.72 4.20 19.96
N TYR A 111 -10.61 5.15 19.76
CA TYR A 111 -10.46 6.29 18.87
C TYR A 111 -11.01 7.55 19.51
N ALA A 112 -10.48 8.72 19.13
CA ALA A 112 -11.07 10.01 19.46
C ALA A 112 -11.02 11.00 18.30
N TYR A 113 -12.04 11.82 18.18
CA TYR A 113 -11.96 13.11 17.52
C TYR A 113 -11.78 14.19 18.58
N ARG A 114 -10.76 15.04 18.44
CA ARG A 114 -10.57 16.24 19.26
C ARG A 114 -10.76 17.47 18.39
N ILE A 115 -11.77 18.26 18.68
CA ILE A 115 -12.16 19.42 17.89
C ILE A 115 -11.55 20.66 18.52
N ARG A 116 -10.51 21.22 17.90
CA ARG A 116 -9.76 22.36 18.43
C ARG A 116 -10.63 23.57 18.71
N ARG A 117 -11.55 23.91 17.80
CA ARG A 117 -12.42 25.09 17.90
C ARG A 117 -13.33 25.10 19.13
N THR A 118 -13.87 23.95 19.51
CA THR A 118 -14.86 23.84 20.59
C THR A 118 -14.30 23.18 21.85
N GLY A 119 -13.14 22.52 21.77
CA GLY A 119 -12.63 21.67 22.83
C GLY A 119 -13.39 20.35 23.00
N GLU A 120 -14.37 20.06 22.14
CA GLU A 120 -15.15 18.82 22.19
C GLU A 120 -14.26 17.62 21.91
N ILE A 121 -14.44 16.54 22.70
CA ILE A 121 -13.82 15.24 22.49
C ILE A 121 -14.94 14.23 22.25
N ILE A 122 -14.89 13.53 21.11
CA ILE A 122 -15.81 12.46 20.76
C ILE A 122 -15.05 11.16 20.75
N GLU A 123 -15.27 10.33 21.76
CA GLU A 123 -14.64 9.02 21.90
C GLU A 123 -15.54 7.92 21.35
N TYR A 124 -14.94 6.98 20.65
CA TYR A 124 -15.59 5.77 20.17
C TYR A 124 -14.55 4.63 20.05
N GLY A 125 -14.99 3.42 19.77
CA GLY A 125 -14.06 2.30 19.68
C GLY A 125 -14.66 1.10 18.99
N LEU A 126 -13.88 0.01 18.92
CA LEU A 126 -14.25 -1.23 18.22
C LEU A 126 -15.04 -2.21 19.11
N LYS A 127 -15.23 -1.91 20.39
CA LYS A 127 -16.00 -2.76 21.30
C LYS A 127 -17.39 -3.19 20.77
N PRO A 128 -18.16 -2.35 20.04
CA PRO A 128 -19.41 -2.77 19.42
C PRO A 128 -19.31 -3.92 18.43
N LEU A 129 -18.12 -4.27 17.96
CA LEU A 129 -17.87 -5.42 17.09
C LEU A 129 -17.65 -6.73 17.86
N GLU A 130 -17.52 -6.70 19.18
CA GLU A 130 -17.37 -7.92 20.00
C GLU A 130 -18.57 -8.86 19.81
N GLY A 131 -18.27 -10.14 19.60
CA GLY A 131 -19.27 -11.17 19.28
C GLY A 131 -19.83 -11.12 17.85
N ARG A 132 -19.46 -10.12 17.04
CA ARG A 132 -19.91 -9.98 15.64
C ARG A 132 -18.81 -10.32 14.63
N VAL A 133 -17.55 -10.12 15.01
CA VAL A 133 -16.37 -10.39 14.19
C VAL A 133 -15.32 -11.13 15.02
N LYS A 134 -14.40 -11.80 14.34
CA LYS A 134 -13.35 -12.59 15.01
C LYS A 134 -12.34 -11.70 15.74
N HIS A 135 -11.93 -10.59 15.13
CA HIS A 135 -10.94 -9.66 15.63
C HIS A 135 -11.59 -8.28 15.87
N PRO A 136 -12.24 -8.03 17.03
CA PRO A 136 -12.88 -6.74 17.32
C PRO A 136 -11.87 -5.67 17.78
N TYR A 137 -10.70 -5.61 17.15
CA TYR A 137 -9.59 -4.69 17.44
C TYR A 137 -8.76 -4.46 16.18
N ASN A 138 -7.99 -3.38 16.16
CA ASN A 138 -6.95 -3.19 15.16
C ASN A 138 -5.59 -3.61 15.72
N LEU A 139 -4.67 -3.94 14.82
CA LEU A 139 -3.27 -4.11 15.15
C LEU A 139 -2.53 -2.81 14.86
N HIS A 140 -1.76 -2.32 15.82
CA HIS A 140 -0.80 -1.24 15.64
C HIS A 140 0.61 -1.81 15.55
N LEU A 141 1.26 -1.53 14.45
CA LEU A 141 2.60 -2.04 14.13
C LEU A 141 3.20 -1.18 13.01
N GLY A 142 4.43 -0.75 13.12
CA GLY A 142 5.11 -0.05 12.05
C GLY A 142 5.18 -0.89 10.76
N GLN A 143 4.99 -0.26 9.60
CA GLN A 143 4.99 -0.97 8.31
C GLN A 143 6.27 -1.78 8.07
N GLY A 144 7.44 -1.24 8.48
CA GLY A 144 8.72 -1.96 8.38
C GLY A 144 8.76 -3.22 9.23
N ALA A 145 8.20 -3.16 10.44
CA ALA A 145 8.13 -4.33 11.34
C ALA A 145 7.19 -5.41 10.78
N LEU A 146 6.02 -5.03 10.22
CA LEU A 146 5.18 -6.01 9.53
C LEU A 146 5.89 -6.62 8.32
N ALA A 147 6.59 -5.81 7.52
CA ALA A 147 7.33 -6.33 6.37
C ALA A 147 8.42 -7.33 6.80
N GLN A 148 9.06 -7.10 7.95
CA GLN A 148 10.04 -8.03 8.51
C GLN A 148 9.37 -9.34 8.94
N VAL A 149 8.26 -9.28 9.69
CA VAL A 149 7.49 -10.48 10.07
C VAL A 149 7.10 -11.31 8.84
N ILE A 150 6.67 -10.66 7.76
CA ILE A 150 6.29 -11.37 6.53
C ILE A 150 7.54 -11.96 5.86
N LEU A 151 8.65 -11.22 5.80
CA LEU A 151 9.90 -11.68 5.19
C LEU A 151 10.46 -12.89 5.93
N ASP A 152 10.50 -12.86 7.27
CA ASP A 152 10.97 -13.97 8.09
C ASP A 152 10.18 -15.26 7.80
N GLU A 153 8.87 -15.15 7.61
CA GLU A 153 8.03 -16.29 7.22
C GLU A 153 8.28 -16.72 5.77
N VAL A 154 8.39 -15.76 4.82
CA VAL A 154 8.70 -16.06 3.40
C VAL A 154 10.00 -16.83 3.24
N GLU A 155 11.03 -16.50 4.01
CA GLU A 155 12.35 -17.15 3.97
C GLU A 155 12.33 -18.61 4.46
N THR A 156 11.23 -19.06 5.07
CA THR A 156 11.05 -20.48 5.43
C THR A 156 10.62 -21.37 4.25
N TYR A 157 10.26 -20.76 3.10
CA TYR A 157 9.74 -21.47 1.93
C TYR A 157 10.80 -21.60 0.83
N ASP A 158 11.18 -22.83 0.49
CA ASP A 158 12.18 -23.14 -0.56
C ASP A 158 11.72 -22.76 -1.97
N ASN A 159 10.40 -22.61 -2.20
CA ASN A 159 9.80 -22.21 -3.47
C ASN A 159 9.63 -20.70 -3.64
N VAL A 160 10.26 -19.89 -2.77
CA VAL A 160 10.35 -18.44 -2.93
C VAL A 160 11.80 -18.02 -3.06
N ARG A 161 12.08 -17.20 -4.06
CA ARG A 161 13.38 -16.55 -4.25
C ARG A 161 13.21 -15.05 -4.27
N ILE A 162 14.01 -14.31 -3.48
CA ILE A 162 14.01 -12.85 -3.49
C ILE A 162 15.30 -12.35 -4.14
N LEU A 163 15.14 -11.50 -5.15
CA LEU A 163 16.21 -10.83 -5.86
C LEU A 163 16.27 -9.36 -5.41
N TRP A 164 17.11 -9.11 -4.41
CA TRP A 164 17.42 -7.76 -3.95
C TRP A 164 18.35 -7.04 -4.93
N ASN A 165 18.33 -5.70 -4.96
CA ASN A 165 19.09 -4.86 -5.91
C ASN A 165 18.75 -5.16 -7.38
N HIS A 166 17.52 -5.58 -7.67
CA HIS A 166 17.04 -5.85 -9.01
C HIS A 166 15.89 -4.93 -9.36
N GLU A 167 16.11 -3.98 -10.24
CA GLU A 167 15.10 -3.02 -10.70
C GLU A 167 14.43 -3.51 -11.98
N LEU A 168 13.09 -3.50 -12.01
CA LEU A 168 12.34 -3.75 -13.24
C LEU A 168 12.61 -2.63 -14.25
N VAL A 169 13.11 -2.98 -15.44
CA VAL A 169 13.41 -2.02 -16.52
C VAL A 169 12.70 -2.34 -17.83
N GLY A 170 12.11 -3.52 -17.98
CA GLY A 170 11.37 -3.91 -19.19
C GLY A 170 10.32 -4.97 -18.91
N VAL A 171 9.19 -4.90 -19.65
CA VAL A 171 8.13 -5.92 -19.66
C VAL A 171 7.74 -6.19 -21.09
N ARG A 172 7.65 -7.47 -21.45
CA ARG A 172 7.10 -7.96 -22.72
C ARG A 172 6.22 -9.16 -22.44
N GLN A 173 5.15 -9.33 -23.16
CA GLN A 173 4.26 -10.48 -23.00
C GLN A 173 3.69 -10.94 -24.33
N ASP A 174 3.35 -12.20 -24.39
CA ASP A 174 2.56 -12.83 -25.46
C ASP A 174 1.34 -13.56 -24.83
N ALA A 175 0.70 -14.45 -25.59
CA ALA A 175 -0.47 -15.19 -25.09
C ALA A 175 -0.12 -16.16 -23.95
N ASP A 176 1.10 -16.70 -23.92
CA ASP A 176 1.47 -17.83 -23.07
C ASP A 176 2.35 -17.43 -21.88
N ARG A 177 3.12 -16.33 -22.00
CA ARG A 177 4.11 -15.91 -21.00
C ARG A 177 4.36 -14.42 -20.96
N VAL A 178 5.02 -13.98 -19.91
CA VAL A 178 5.53 -12.63 -19.74
C VAL A 178 7.05 -12.69 -19.45
N SER A 179 7.81 -11.83 -20.12
CA SER A 179 9.24 -11.64 -19.88
C SER A 179 9.45 -10.29 -19.21
N VAL A 180 10.09 -10.30 -18.05
CA VAL A 180 10.52 -9.08 -17.36
C VAL A 180 12.05 -8.96 -17.44
N VAL A 181 12.52 -7.77 -17.77
CA VAL A 181 13.94 -7.43 -17.72
C VAL A 181 14.19 -6.69 -16.42
N VAL A 182 15.09 -7.26 -15.63
CA VAL A 182 15.51 -6.68 -14.35
C VAL A 182 16.97 -6.30 -14.41
N ARG A 183 17.29 -5.12 -13.93
CA ARG A 183 18.66 -4.59 -13.85
C ARG A 183 19.19 -4.78 -12.46
N ASN A 184 20.33 -5.44 -12.34
CA ASN A 184 21.16 -5.48 -11.15
C ASN A 184 22.43 -4.61 -11.36
N PRO A 185 23.31 -4.45 -10.36
CA PRO A 185 24.53 -3.64 -10.51
C PRO A 185 25.47 -4.05 -11.63
N ASP A 186 25.43 -5.34 -12.05
CA ASP A 186 26.37 -5.89 -13.00
C ASP A 186 25.79 -5.96 -14.43
N ASP A 187 24.52 -6.44 -14.57
CA ASP A 187 23.91 -6.74 -15.86
C ASP A 187 22.38 -6.62 -15.83
N ASP A 188 21.77 -6.60 -17.04
CA ASP A 188 20.34 -6.79 -17.23
C ASP A 188 20.04 -8.29 -17.40
N VAL A 189 19.13 -8.81 -16.57
CA VAL A 189 18.71 -10.22 -16.55
C VAL A 189 17.26 -10.33 -17.03
N THR A 190 16.97 -11.29 -17.91
CA THR A 190 15.60 -11.58 -18.34
C THR A 190 15.04 -12.77 -17.57
N LEU A 191 13.90 -12.56 -16.90
CA LEU A 191 13.10 -13.59 -16.25
C LEU A 191 11.86 -13.85 -17.10
N ASN A 192 11.61 -15.12 -17.44
CA ASN A 192 10.39 -15.55 -18.10
C ASN A 192 9.43 -16.13 -17.05
N ALA A 193 8.17 -15.74 -17.09
CA ALA A 193 7.17 -16.18 -16.13
C ALA A 193 5.82 -16.45 -16.78
N GLY A 194 5.02 -17.30 -16.16
CA GLY A 194 3.63 -17.47 -16.50
C GLY A 194 2.79 -16.22 -16.18
N TRP A 195 3.10 -15.58 -15.06
CA TRP A 195 2.39 -14.39 -14.57
C TRP A 195 3.31 -13.42 -13.87
N VAL A 196 2.94 -12.12 -13.89
CA VAL A 196 3.62 -11.07 -13.12
C VAL A 196 2.61 -10.36 -12.23
N VAL A 197 2.97 -10.16 -10.96
CA VAL A 197 2.27 -9.29 -10.02
C VAL A 197 3.12 -8.05 -9.77
N ALA A 198 2.64 -6.90 -10.20
CA ALA A 198 3.26 -5.62 -9.93
C ALA A 198 2.73 -5.05 -8.60
N ALA A 199 3.58 -5.04 -7.59
CA ALA A 199 3.37 -4.47 -6.26
C ALA A 199 4.48 -3.45 -5.92
N ASP A 200 4.99 -2.74 -6.94
CA ASP A 200 6.15 -1.85 -6.93
C ASP A 200 5.85 -0.41 -6.51
N GLY A 201 4.69 -0.21 -5.86
CA GLY A 201 4.33 1.03 -5.19
C GLY A 201 3.75 2.11 -6.10
N ALA A 202 3.47 3.30 -5.54
CA ALA A 202 2.79 4.39 -6.24
C ALA A 202 3.52 4.89 -7.49
N GLY A 203 4.86 4.83 -7.49
CA GLY A 203 5.71 5.11 -8.65
C GLY A 203 5.92 3.92 -9.58
N SER A 204 4.99 2.97 -9.65
CA SER A 204 5.12 1.69 -10.35
C SER A 204 5.75 1.82 -11.73
N LYS A 205 6.89 1.14 -11.88
CA LYS A 205 7.58 1.01 -13.15
C LYS A 205 6.84 0.06 -14.09
N ALA A 206 6.26 -1.01 -13.53
CA ALA A 206 5.44 -1.95 -14.28
C ALA A 206 4.25 -1.24 -14.95
N ARG A 207 3.50 -0.43 -14.20
CA ARG A 207 2.39 0.38 -14.73
C ARG A 207 2.85 1.29 -15.86
N SER A 208 3.98 1.97 -15.69
CA SER A 208 4.54 2.88 -16.69
C SER A 208 5.01 2.15 -17.96
N LEU A 209 5.65 0.98 -17.83
CA LEU A 209 6.12 0.17 -18.95
C LEU A 209 4.96 -0.43 -19.77
N LEU A 210 3.79 -0.59 -19.14
CA LEU A 210 2.57 -1.08 -19.78
C LEU A 210 1.68 0.06 -20.32
N ASP A 211 2.15 1.32 -20.22
CA ASP A 211 1.41 2.52 -20.65
C ASP A 211 0.00 2.61 -20.01
N LEU A 212 -0.13 2.16 -18.76
CA LEU A 212 -1.38 2.23 -18.04
C LEU A 212 -1.57 3.60 -17.39
N GLY A 213 -2.73 4.22 -17.62
CA GLY A 213 -3.12 5.47 -16.98
C GLY A 213 -3.17 5.33 -15.46
N PHE A 214 -2.87 6.42 -14.75
CA PHE A 214 -3.00 6.53 -13.28
C PHE A 214 -3.84 7.76 -12.98
N ASP A 215 -5.14 7.61 -13.15
CA ASP A 215 -6.11 8.68 -13.15
C ASP A 215 -6.46 9.15 -11.75
N GLY A 216 -6.71 10.45 -11.61
CA GLY A 216 -7.06 11.08 -10.35
C GLY A 216 -6.29 12.39 -10.12
N MET A 217 -6.03 12.70 -8.86
CA MET A 217 -5.40 13.95 -8.46
C MET A 217 -4.25 13.75 -7.48
N THR A 218 -3.40 14.76 -7.39
CA THR A 218 -2.48 14.96 -6.27
C THR A 218 -3.00 16.15 -5.48
N TRP A 219 -3.10 16.01 -4.17
CA TRP A 219 -3.52 17.10 -3.30
C TRP A 219 -2.48 18.24 -3.31
N PRO A 220 -2.91 19.50 -3.21
CA PRO A 220 -1.97 20.64 -3.19
C PRO A 220 -1.15 20.70 -1.91
N GLU A 221 -1.58 19.99 -0.86
CA GLU A 221 -0.85 19.87 0.39
C GLU A 221 -0.04 18.58 0.40
N ARG A 222 1.01 18.58 1.21
CA ARG A 222 1.73 17.36 1.59
C ARG A 222 1.48 16.99 3.04
N PHE A 223 1.57 15.73 3.35
CA PHE A 223 1.66 15.27 4.72
C PHE A 223 3.11 15.22 5.19
N VAL A 224 3.26 15.52 6.47
CA VAL A 224 4.52 15.36 7.19
C VAL A 224 4.26 14.36 8.30
N ALA A 225 4.74 13.13 8.11
CA ALA A 225 4.70 12.12 9.15
C ALA A 225 5.92 12.26 10.05
N THR A 226 5.69 12.38 11.34
CA THR A 226 6.76 12.38 12.35
C THR A 226 6.58 11.22 13.30
N ASN A 227 7.67 10.65 13.78
CA ASN A 227 7.67 9.81 14.97
C ASN A 227 8.15 10.65 16.11
N ILE A 228 7.39 10.73 17.19
CA ILE A 228 7.64 11.56 18.36
C ILE A 228 7.49 10.75 19.65
N ARG A 229 8.24 11.16 20.69
CA ARG A 229 7.99 10.75 22.06
C ARG A 229 7.60 11.99 22.86
N PHE A 230 6.53 11.92 23.64
CA PHE A 230 6.12 13.03 24.49
C PHE A 230 5.85 12.53 25.91
N PRO A 231 6.13 13.37 26.95
CA PRO A 231 6.34 12.91 28.31
C PRO A 231 5.08 12.42 29.03
N ASP A 232 3.90 12.67 28.47
CA ASP A 232 2.67 12.22 29.10
C ASP A 232 1.65 11.74 28.08
N ASP A 233 1.57 10.44 27.91
CA ASP A 233 0.53 9.78 27.15
C ASP A 233 -0.78 9.57 27.96
N ARG A 234 -0.78 9.96 29.25
CA ARG A 234 -1.88 9.76 30.20
C ARG A 234 -2.95 10.84 30.15
N ASP A 235 -2.74 11.94 29.41
CA ASP A 235 -3.67 13.09 29.33
C ASP A 235 -4.93 12.82 28.50
N GLY A 236 -5.42 11.56 28.49
CA GLY A 236 -6.64 11.18 27.81
C GLY A 236 -6.50 11.19 26.29
N TRP A 237 -5.32 11.00 25.74
CA TRP A 237 -5.12 10.76 24.32
C TRP A 237 -5.48 9.31 23.98
N ALA A 238 -6.52 9.13 23.16
CA ALA A 238 -6.81 7.84 22.59
C ALA A 238 -5.63 7.38 21.71
N GLN A 239 -5.35 6.08 21.67
CA GLN A 239 -4.26 5.50 20.89
C GLN A 239 -4.36 5.77 19.38
N SER A 240 -5.52 6.22 18.89
CA SER A 240 -5.68 6.94 17.61
C SER A 240 -6.57 8.14 17.81
N THR A 241 -6.02 9.31 17.59
CA THR A 241 -6.74 10.59 17.70
C THR A 241 -6.69 11.33 16.38
N PHE A 242 -7.84 11.81 15.95
CA PHE A 242 -8.01 12.76 14.86
C PHE A 242 -8.19 14.16 15.46
N TYR A 243 -7.18 15.00 15.32
CA TYR A 243 -7.24 16.38 15.78
C TYR A 243 -7.80 17.24 14.65
N VAL A 244 -9.00 17.78 14.85
CA VAL A 244 -9.76 18.47 13.80
C VAL A 244 -9.52 19.96 13.85
N ASP A 245 -8.85 20.45 12.83
CA ASP A 245 -8.57 21.88 12.62
C ASP A 245 -8.15 22.11 11.16
N ASP A 246 -8.44 23.27 10.59
CA ASP A 246 -8.10 23.59 9.21
C ASP A 246 -6.65 24.07 9.00
N VAL A 247 -5.94 24.40 10.09
CA VAL A 247 -4.51 24.78 10.06
C VAL A 247 -3.65 23.73 10.76
N TYR A 248 -4.04 23.30 11.95
CA TYR A 248 -3.28 22.40 12.82
C TYR A 248 -3.87 20.99 12.89
N GLY A 249 -4.72 20.64 11.93
CA GLY A 249 -5.26 19.29 11.82
C GLY A 249 -4.17 18.24 11.86
N ALA A 250 -4.41 17.11 12.56
CA ALA A 250 -3.44 16.06 12.71
C ALA A 250 -4.07 14.68 12.90
N ILE A 251 -3.31 13.66 12.53
CA ILE A 251 -3.56 12.25 12.86
C ILE A 251 -2.48 11.83 13.83
N ILE A 252 -2.88 11.41 15.02
CA ILE A 252 -1.99 11.03 16.11
C ILE A 252 -2.28 9.58 16.44
N ALA A 253 -1.28 8.72 16.39
CA ALA A 253 -1.48 7.31 16.70
C ALA A 253 -0.25 6.69 17.36
N LYS A 254 -0.46 5.93 18.43
CA LYS A 254 0.61 5.19 19.11
C LYS A 254 1.14 4.10 18.17
N ILE A 255 2.46 4.01 18.06
CA ILE A 255 3.16 3.02 17.23
C ILE A 255 3.58 1.84 18.06
N ASP A 256 4.17 2.10 19.23
CA ASP A 256 4.64 1.09 20.16
C ASP A 256 4.57 1.60 21.61
N GLU A 257 4.85 0.71 22.55
CA GLU A 257 4.88 0.97 23.99
C GLU A 257 6.32 1.02 24.55
N SER A 258 7.30 1.17 23.68
CA SER A 258 8.73 1.19 24.08
C SER A 258 9.11 2.45 24.85
N GLY A 259 9.97 2.28 25.86
CA GLY A 259 10.41 3.38 26.73
C GLY A 259 9.32 3.87 27.68
N ASP A 260 9.56 5.00 28.34
CA ASP A 260 8.66 5.53 29.37
C ASP A 260 7.38 6.14 28.81
N HIS A 261 7.38 6.55 27.53
CA HIS A 261 6.29 7.32 26.89
C HIS A 261 5.74 6.67 25.63
N GLY A 262 6.30 5.53 25.18
CA GLY A 262 5.98 4.94 23.88
C GLY A 262 6.40 5.81 22.68
N LEU A 263 6.27 5.26 21.49
CA LEU A 263 6.50 5.98 20.23
C LEU A 263 5.18 6.29 19.59
N TRP A 264 5.00 7.55 19.15
CA TRP A 264 3.77 8.03 18.55
C TRP A 264 4.02 8.56 17.14
N ARG A 265 3.10 8.30 16.24
CA ARG A 265 3.00 8.97 14.97
C ARG A 265 2.19 10.25 15.14
N TYR A 266 2.79 11.38 14.80
CA TYR A 266 2.10 12.64 14.61
C TYR A 266 2.19 13.02 13.12
N THR A 267 1.07 13.06 12.44
CA THR A 267 1.01 13.41 11.01
C THR A 267 0.18 14.65 10.84
N TYR A 268 0.78 15.71 10.33
CA TYR A 268 0.12 16.96 10.02
C TYR A 268 0.19 17.29 8.54
N MET A 269 -0.50 18.33 8.12
CA MET A 269 -0.58 18.77 6.73
C MET A 269 0.00 20.17 6.59
N GLU A 270 0.73 20.42 5.51
CA GLU A 270 1.18 21.77 5.12
C GLU A 270 1.13 21.94 3.60
N ASP A 271 1.20 23.21 3.13
CA ASP A 271 1.29 23.53 1.71
C ASP A 271 2.53 22.86 1.09
N ALA A 272 2.33 22.11 0.01
CA ALA A 272 3.42 21.43 -0.70
C ALA A 272 4.41 22.40 -1.37
N ALA A 273 4.05 23.67 -1.54
CA ALA A 273 4.94 24.70 -2.08
C ALA A 273 5.99 25.21 -1.08
N LEU A 274 5.79 24.96 0.23
CA LEU A 274 6.78 25.36 1.25
C LEU A 274 8.08 24.56 1.11
N PRO A 275 9.26 25.16 1.38
CA PRO A 275 10.54 24.45 1.32
C PRO A 275 10.59 23.26 2.29
N VAL A 276 11.04 22.10 1.81
CA VAL A 276 11.19 20.90 2.65
C VAL A 276 12.32 21.08 3.67
N GLU A 277 13.33 21.84 3.31
CA GLU A 277 14.54 22.08 4.12
C GLU A 277 14.23 22.80 5.43
N THR A 278 13.13 23.56 5.49
CA THR A 278 12.71 24.32 6.69
C THR A 278 11.57 23.67 7.46
N LEU A 279 11.29 22.39 7.20
CA LEU A 279 10.26 21.61 7.89
C LEU A 279 10.44 21.61 9.42
N THR A 280 11.66 21.36 9.88
CA THR A 280 12.01 21.31 11.30
C THR A 280 11.82 22.66 12.01
N ASP A 281 11.93 23.77 11.27
CA ASP A 281 11.72 25.11 11.83
C ASP A 281 10.24 25.41 12.10
N ARG A 282 9.34 24.77 11.32
CA ARG A 282 7.89 24.95 11.43
C ARG A 282 7.23 23.97 12.40
N LEU A 283 7.81 22.77 12.54
CA LEU A 283 7.25 21.70 13.37
C LEU A 283 6.91 22.14 14.81
N PRO A 284 7.75 22.90 15.54
CA PRO A 284 7.44 23.30 16.90
C PRO A 284 6.11 24.05 17.04
N SER A 285 5.76 24.89 16.07
CA SER A 285 4.49 25.63 16.11
C SER A 285 3.27 24.72 15.96
N PHE A 286 3.38 23.65 15.15
CA PHE A 286 2.34 22.64 15.02
C PHE A 286 2.20 21.81 16.29
N LEU A 287 3.32 21.41 16.90
CA LEU A 287 3.30 20.66 18.15
C LEU A 287 2.72 21.48 19.30
N ALA A 288 3.11 22.75 19.42
CA ALA A 288 2.59 23.65 20.45
C ALA A 288 1.08 23.89 20.30
N ALA A 289 0.58 24.00 19.07
CA ALA A 289 -0.84 24.19 18.81
C ALA A 289 -1.71 22.99 19.21
N VAL A 290 -1.14 21.79 19.19
CA VAL A 290 -1.84 20.51 19.48
C VAL A 290 -1.65 20.08 20.92
N PHE A 291 -0.41 20.13 21.44
CA PHE A 291 -0.05 19.59 22.75
C PHE A 291 0.11 20.68 23.85
N GLY A 292 0.13 21.96 23.46
CA GLY A 292 0.49 23.06 24.34
C GLY A 292 2.00 23.31 24.41
N GLU A 293 2.40 24.54 24.73
CA GLU A 293 3.80 24.97 24.74
C GLU A 293 4.68 24.11 25.68
N ASP A 294 4.18 23.84 26.91
CA ASP A 294 4.91 23.12 27.94
C ASP A 294 5.24 21.67 27.52
N VAL A 295 4.29 20.97 26.92
CA VAL A 295 4.48 19.60 26.43
C VAL A 295 5.29 19.60 25.14
N ALA A 296 5.01 20.53 24.22
CA ALA A 296 5.74 20.63 22.95
C ALA A 296 7.24 20.82 23.13
N GLY A 297 7.64 21.60 24.13
CA GLY A 297 9.05 21.81 24.48
C GLY A 297 9.80 20.57 25.00
N GLN A 298 9.08 19.49 25.34
CA GLN A 298 9.62 18.24 25.85
C GLN A 298 9.51 17.09 24.81
N ILE A 299 8.91 17.36 23.64
CA ILE A 299 8.75 16.35 22.60
C ILE A 299 10.09 16.02 21.96
N GLU A 300 10.42 14.75 21.94
CA GLU A 300 11.57 14.21 21.20
C GLU A 300 11.14 13.77 19.82
N LEU A 301 11.82 14.29 18.78
CA LEU A 301 11.61 13.89 17.38
C LEU A 301 12.53 12.73 17.01
N ASP A 302 11.96 11.56 16.74
CA ASP A 302 12.67 10.36 16.32
C ASP A 302 12.86 10.30 14.79
N ALA A 303 11.80 10.65 14.03
CA ALA A 303 11.85 10.66 12.58
C ALA A 303 10.88 11.69 11.98
N ILE A 304 11.20 12.18 10.78
CA ILE A 304 10.35 13.08 10.01
C ILE A 304 10.40 12.69 8.52
N SER A 305 9.24 12.61 7.88
CA SER A 305 9.11 12.22 6.47
C SER A 305 7.97 12.97 5.79
N PRO A 306 8.29 13.96 4.94
CA PRO A 306 7.29 14.60 4.09
C PRO A 306 6.96 13.72 2.88
N TYR A 307 5.69 13.71 2.45
CA TYR A 307 5.27 13.03 1.23
C TYR A 307 4.04 13.64 0.58
N SER A 308 3.99 13.57 -0.75
CA SER A 308 2.82 14.00 -1.52
C SER A 308 1.68 13.02 -1.37
N MET A 309 0.47 13.55 -1.28
CA MET A 309 -0.75 12.74 -1.21
C MET A 309 -1.36 12.60 -2.59
N HIS A 310 -1.52 11.36 -3.02
CA HIS A 310 -2.21 11.02 -4.25
C HIS A 310 -3.59 10.44 -3.96
N GLN A 311 -4.51 10.66 -4.89
CA GLN A 311 -5.82 10.03 -4.92
C GLN A 311 -6.03 9.55 -6.34
N ARG A 312 -5.45 8.39 -6.66
CA ARG A 312 -5.30 7.89 -8.04
C ARG A 312 -5.59 6.40 -8.14
N SER A 313 -6.07 5.97 -9.29
CA SER A 313 -6.25 4.56 -9.63
C SER A 313 -5.72 4.28 -11.04
N ALA A 314 -5.12 3.12 -11.23
CA ALA A 314 -4.78 2.63 -12.54
C ALA A 314 -6.06 2.41 -13.38
N SER A 315 -5.95 2.59 -14.68
CA SER A 315 -7.07 2.40 -15.62
C SER A 315 -7.61 0.96 -15.60
N THR A 316 -6.73 -0.01 -15.36
CA THR A 316 -7.05 -1.43 -15.11
C THR A 316 -6.05 -2.04 -14.13
N TYR A 317 -6.44 -3.13 -13.43
CA TYR A 317 -5.53 -3.90 -12.58
C TYR A 317 -5.09 -5.21 -13.23
N ARG A 318 -5.48 -5.46 -14.47
CA ARG A 318 -4.98 -6.56 -15.31
C ARG A 318 -4.68 -6.09 -16.72
N THR A 319 -3.53 -6.45 -17.25
CA THR A 319 -3.16 -6.31 -18.66
C THR A 319 -2.47 -7.61 -19.10
N GLY A 320 -3.21 -8.44 -19.85
CA GLY A 320 -2.73 -9.76 -20.24
C GLY A 320 -2.37 -10.61 -19.02
N ARG A 321 -1.06 -10.91 -18.89
CA ARG A 321 -0.49 -11.72 -17.81
C ARG A 321 0.15 -10.89 -16.69
N VAL A 322 -0.07 -9.59 -16.68
CA VAL A 322 0.40 -8.69 -15.63
C VAL A 322 -0.78 -8.17 -14.80
N LEU A 323 -0.66 -8.31 -13.48
CA LEU A 323 -1.64 -7.91 -12.48
C LEU A 323 -1.06 -6.82 -11.59
N LEU A 324 -1.85 -5.81 -11.23
CA LEU A 324 -1.44 -4.76 -10.30
C LEU A 324 -2.05 -5.01 -8.93
N ALA A 325 -1.30 -4.73 -7.87
CA ALA A 325 -1.76 -4.81 -6.48
C ALA A 325 -1.17 -3.68 -5.62
N GLY A 326 -1.90 -3.27 -4.59
CA GLY A 326 -1.50 -2.20 -3.69
C GLY A 326 -1.27 -0.87 -4.41
N ASP A 327 -0.29 -0.11 -3.96
CA ASP A 327 -0.01 1.22 -4.48
C ASP A 327 0.37 1.25 -5.97
N ALA A 328 0.73 0.12 -6.58
CA ALA A 328 0.91 0.01 -8.03
C ALA A 328 -0.43 0.18 -8.78
N GLY A 329 -1.52 -0.31 -8.22
CA GLY A 329 -2.88 -0.17 -8.76
C GLY A 329 -3.59 1.09 -8.29
N HIS A 330 -3.39 1.52 -7.05
CA HIS A 330 -4.11 2.63 -6.43
C HIS A 330 -3.30 3.31 -5.34
N ALA A 331 -3.44 4.63 -5.26
CA ALA A 331 -2.84 5.45 -4.21
C ALA A 331 -3.89 6.36 -3.59
N THR A 332 -3.93 6.44 -2.25
CA THR A 332 -4.85 7.30 -1.52
C THR A 332 -4.13 8.11 -0.45
N ASN A 333 -4.77 9.19 0.01
CA ASN A 333 -4.32 9.88 1.20
C ASN A 333 -4.44 8.96 2.44
N PRO A 334 -3.65 9.17 3.51
CA PRO A 334 -3.59 8.24 4.63
C PRO A 334 -4.74 8.38 5.64
N CYS A 335 -5.70 9.31 5.43
CA CYS A 335 -6.79 9.53 6.37
C CYS A 335 -7.72 8.32 6.44
N GLY A 336 -7.61 7.59 7.53
CA GLY A 336 -8.36 6.35 7.77
C GLY A 336 -7.59 5.07 7.50
N GLY A 337 -6.29 5.13 7.16
CA GLY A 337 -5.44 3.92 7.01
C GLY A 337 -5.83 3.00 5.86
N LEU A 338 -6.50 3.52 4.81
CA LEU A 338 -7.12 2.68 3.78
C LEU A 338 -6.13 2.21 2.69
N GLY A 339 -4.97 2.85 2.49
CA GLY A 339 -4.02 2.48 1.43
C GLY A 339 -3.52 1.05 1.59
N LEU A 340 -2.83 0.76 2.70
CA LEU A 340 -2.32 -0.58 2.97
C LEU A 340 -3.44 -1.60 3.22
N THR A 341 -4.56 -1.19 3.83
CA THR A 341 -5.76 -2.04 3.96
C THR A 341 -6.22 -2.57 2.60
N MET A 342 -6.32 -1.70 1.60
CA MET A 342 -6.67 -2.09 0.24
C MET A 342 -5.60 -3.00 -0.37
N GLY A 343 -4.30 -2.69 -0.18
CA GLY A 343 -3.20 -3.52 -0.68
C GLY A 343 -3.18 -4.94 -0.08
N LEU A 344 -3.53 -5.10 1.19
CA LEU A 344 -3.69 -6.42 1.81
C LEU A 344 -4.89 -7.18 1.23
N PHE A 345 -6.03 -6.52 1.04
CA PHE A 345 -7.18 -7.15 0.38
C PHE A 345 -6.91 -7.50 -1.08
N ASP A 346 -6.08 -6.70 -1.80
CA ASP A 346 -5.62 -7.08 -3.14
C ASP A 346 -4.79 -8.36 -3.08
N ALA A 347 -3.83 -8.43 -2.16
CA ALA A 347 -3.00 -9.62 -1.99
C ALA A 347 -3.84 -10.86 -1.66
N TYR A 348 -4.80 -10.75 -0.74
CA TYR A 348 -5.67 -11.89 -0.38
C TYR A 348 -6.50 -12.39 -1.55
N ALA A 349 -7.09 -11.47 -2.33
CA ALA A 349 -7.86 -11.83 -3.52
C ALA A 349 -6.97 -12.42 -4.63
N LEU A 350 -5.74 -11.91 -4.79
CA LEU A 350 -4.75 -12.46 -5.74
C LEU A 350 -4.29 -13.85 -5.35
N ILE A 351 -3.98 -14.09 -4.08
CA ILE A 351 -3.58 -15.40 -3.57
C ILE A 351 -4.65 -16.46 -3.91
N GLU A 352 -5.92 -16.11 -3.75
CA GLU A 352 -7.02 -16.99 -4.11
C GLU A 352 -7.11 -17.20 -5.63
N ALA A 353 -7.21 -16.11 -6.40
CA ALA A 353 -7.48 -16.16 -7.83
C ALA A 353 -6.28 -16.69 -8.63
N LEU A 354 -5.09 -16.12 -8.43
CA LEU A 354 -3.88 -16.50 -9.16
C LEU A 354 -3.40 -17.89 -8.74
N GLY A 355 -3.50 -18.21 -7.44
CA GLY A 355 -3.21 -19.55 -6.93
C GLY A 355 -4.10 -20.61 -7.57
N ALA A 356 -5.38 -20.33 -7.76
CA ALA A 356 -6.29 -21.26 -8.46
C ALA A 356 -5.92 -21.44 -9.94
N VAL A 357 -5.53 -20.36 -10.64
CA VAL A 357 -5.11 -20.43 -12.04
C VAL A 357 -3.82 -21.25 -12.18
N VAL A 358 -2.81 -20.94 -11.34
CA VAL A 358 -1.48 -21.55 -11.47
C VAL A 358 -1.43 -22.98 -10.95
N SER A 359 -2.03 -23.25 -9.77
CA SER A 359 -1.91 -24.55 -9.10
C SER A 359 -3.04 -25.52 -9.44
N LYS A 360 -4.23 -25.02 -9.85
CA LYS A 360 -5.42 -25.87 -10.07
C LYS A 360 -5.94 -25.82 -11.50
N GLY A 361 -5.31 -25.01 -12.38
CA GLY A 361 -5.74 -24.87 -13.78
C GLY A 361 -7.11 -24.20 -13.96
N ALA A 362 -7.50 -23.32 -13.03
CA ALA A 362 -8.73 -22.55 -13.16
C ALA A 362 -8.67 -21.64 -14.39
N ASP A 363 -9.82 -21.30 -14.94
CA ASP A 363 -9.92 -20.32 -16.03
C ASP A 363 -9.37 -18.96 -15.60
N ASP A 364 -8.54 -18.34 -16.44
CA ASP A 364 -7.88 -17.09 -16.10
C ASP A 364 -8.82 -15.86 -16.14
N GLY A 365 -10.06 -16.02 -16.55
CA GLY A 365 -11.12 -15.02 -16.43
C GLY A 365 -11.35 -14.55 -15.00
N ILE A 366 -11.05 -15.43 -14.00
CA ILE A 366 -11.09 -15.06 -12.58
C ILE A 366 -10.13 -13.92 -12.23
N LEU A 367 -9.01 -13.77 -12.98
CA LEU A 367 -8.05 -12.67 -12.79
C LEU A 367 -8.60 -11.34 -13.33
N THR A 368 -9.50 -11.38 -14.30
CA THR A 368 -10.26 -10.19 -14.73
C THR A 368 -11.28 -9.81 -13.66
N ALA A 369 -11.98 -10.79 -13.10
CA ALA A 369 -12.90 -10.55 -11.99
C ALA A 369 -12.17 -9.96 -10.75
N TYR A 370 -10.95 -10.45 -10.44
CA TYR A 370 -10.07 -9.82 -9.46
C TYR A 370 -9.84 -8.34 -9.76
N ALA A 371 -9.37 -8.04 -10.98
CA ALA A 371 -9.00 -6.69 -11.38
C ALA A 371 -10.18 -5.72 -11.27
N ASP A 372 -11.35 -6.11 -11.75
CA ASP A 372 -12.57 -5.32 -11.73
C ASP A 372 -13.08 -5.11 -10.30
N ALA A 373 -13.14 -6.16 -9.49
CA ALA A 373 -13.63 -6.10 -8.12
C ALA A 373 -12.73 -5.22 -7.24
N ARG A 374 -11.40 -5.37 -7.36
CA ARG A 374 -10.46 -4.59 -6.55
C ARG A 374 -10.42 -3.13 -6.95
N ARG A 375 -10.48 -2.86 -8.25
CA ARG A 375 -10.56 -1.49 -8.76
C ARG A 375 -11.85 -0.80 -8.32
N SER A 376 -13.00 -1.47 -8.44
CA SER A 376 -14.30 -0.94 -7.96
C SER A 376 -14.27 -0.69 -6.45
N ALA A 377 -13.77 -1.63 -5.63
CA ALA A 377 -13.66 -1.45 -4.18
C ALA A 377 -12.83 -0.20 -3.82
N PHE A 378 -11.76 0.09 -4.58
CA PHE A 378 -10.99 1.31 -4.38
C PHE A 378 -11.73 2.56 -4.85
N VAL A 379 -12.17 2.60 -6.11
CA VAL A 379 -12.75 3.81 -6.75
C VAL A 379 -14.07 4.20 -6.11
N ASP A 380 -14.93 3.22 -5.83
CA ASP A 380 -16.31 3.47 -5.40
C ASP A 380 -16.44 3.59 -3.87
N LYS A 381 -15.50 3.02 -3.10
CA LYS A 381 -15.60 2.95 -1.63
C LYS A 381 -14.40 3.56 -0.91
N ALA A 382 -13.19 3.02 -1.09
CA ALA A 382 -12.03 3.41 -0.27
C ALA A 382 -11.58 4.85 -0.58
N SER A 383 -11.48 5.23 -1.85
CA SER A 383 -11.05 6.56 -2.28
C SER A 383 -12.00 7.69 -1.81
N PRO A 384 -13.33 7.59 -1.99
CA PRO A 384 -14.26 8.58 -1.45
C PRO A 384 -14.21 8.68 0.08
N ARG A 385 -14.12 7.54 0.78
CA ARG A 385 -14.03 7.54 2.25
C ARG A 385 -12.77 8.24 2.75
N ALA A 386 -11.60 7.93 2.17
CA ALA A 386 -10.35 8.60 2.53
C ALA A 386 -10.41 10.12 2.28
N SER A 387 -11.01 10.53 1.16
CA SER A 387 -11.21 11.94 0.84
C SER A 387 -12.13 12.64 1.84
N SER A 388 -13.25 12.02 2.22
CA SER A 388 -14.16 12.54 3.23
C SER A 388 -13.51 12.66 4.61
N ASN A 389 -12.73 11.66 5.02
CA ASN A 389 -11.97 11.70 6.27
C ASN A 389 -10.95 12.85 6.27
N LYS A 390 -10.22 13.05 5.16
CA LYS A 390 -9.28 14.17 5.03
C LYS A 390 -10.01 15.52 5.16
N GLN A 391 -11.14 15.67 4.47
CA GLN A 391 -11.92 16.90 4.54
C GLN A 391 -12.41 17.19 5.96
N LEU A 392 -12.88 16.17 6.70
CA LEU A 392 -13.33 16.34 8.08
C LEU A 392 -12.19 16.81 9.00
N ILE A 393 -11.00 16.24 8.87
CA ILE A 393 -9.87 16.51 9.77
C ILE A 393 -9.20 17.84 9.44
N PHE A 394 -8.96 18.12 8.15
CA PHE A 394 -8.05 19.16 7.68
C PHE A 394 -8.72 20.31 6.90
N HIS A 395 -10.01 20.19 6.58
CA HIS A 395 -10.77 21.23 5.86
C HIS A 395 -12.07 21.52 6.60
N SER A 396 -11.97 21.82 7.90
CA SER A 396 -13.06 21.99 8.85
C SER A 396 -13.46 23.46 9.05
N GLY A 397 -13.07 24.36 8.14
CA GLY A 397 -13.28 25.81 8.26
C GLY A 397 -14.75 26.24 8.31
N ASP A 398 -15.69 25.50 7.68
CA ASP A 398 -17.15 25.75 7.79
C ASP A 398 -17.72 25.07 9.05
N PRO A 399 -18.14 25.85 10.08
CA PRO A 399 -18.64 25.30 11.32
C PRO A 399 -19.92 24.47 11.16
N ALA A 400 -20.81 24.89 10.26
CA ALA A 400 -22.10 24.22 10.08
C ALA A 400 -21.91 22.88 9.33
N LYS A 401 -20.97 22.83 8.39
CA LYS A 401 -20.58 21.56 7.75
C LYS A 401 -19.91 20.63 8.75
N LEU A 402 -18.93 21.13 9.51
CA LEU A 402 -18.23 20.36 10.53
C LEU A 402 -19.20 19.76 11.55
N ASP A 403 -20.16 20.53 12.04
CA ASP A 403 -21.14 20.06 13.00
C ASP A 403 -21.98 18.89 12.45
N ARG A 404 -22.43 18.99 11.19
CA ARG A 404 -23.13 17.89 10.49
C ARG A 404 -22.25 16.65 10.30
N ASP A 405 -20.99 16.84 9.92
CA ASP A 405 -20.05 15.73 9.65
C ASP A 405 -19.70 15.00 10.96
N LEU A 406 -19.65 15.70 12.09
CA LEU A 406 -19.39 15.13 13.42
C LEU A 406 -20.63 14.46 14.06
N ASP A 407 -21.85 14.78 13.63
CA ASP A 407 -23.08 14.22 14.21
C ASP A 407 -23.10 12.69 14.19
N LEU A 408 -22.63 12.10 13.10
CA LEU A 408 -22.51 10.63 12.99
C LEU A 408 -21.63 10.05 14.12
N PHE A 409 -20.47 10.64 14.39
CA PHE A 409 -19.55 10.14 15.42
C PHE A 409 -20.09 10.38 16.84
N ARG A 410 -20.78 11.48 17.09
CA ARG A 410 -21.49 11.74 18.36
C ARG A 410 -22.60 10.71 18.60
N ARG A 411 -23.28 10.29 17.55
CA ARG A 411 -24.31 9.23 17.64
C ARG A 411 -23.67 7.88 17.87
N MET A 412 -22.60 7.54 17.13
CA MET A 412 -21.84 6.30 17.33
C MET A 412 -21.30 6.15 18.76
N SER A 413 -20.88 7.25 19.40
CA SER A 413 -20.39 7.22 20.79
C SER A 413 -21.48 6.85 21.82
N ARG A 414 -22.76 6.91 21.44
CA ARG A 414 -23.93 6.67 22.32
C ARG A 414 -24.77 5.48 21.90
N ASP A 415 -24.63 5.03 20.65
CA ASP A 415 -25.40 3.94 20.05
C ASP A 415 -24.46 2.85 19.52
N PRO A 416 -24.27 1.75 20.28
CA PRO A 416 -23.40 0.65 19.87
C PRO A 416 -23.85 -0.07 18.59
N GLU A 417 -25.16 -0.12 18.29
CA GLU A 417 -25.64 -0.77 17.06
C GLU A 417 -25.24 0.08 15.84
N LEU A 418 -25.47 1.38 15.87
CA LEU A 418 -25.01 2.29 14.84
C LEU A 418 -23.49 2.26 14.71
N ALA A 419 -22.76 2.22 15.83
CA ALA A 419 -21.31 2.14 15.80
C ALA A 419 -20.84 0.86 15.10
N ALA A 420 -21.43 -0.31 15.41
CA ALA A 420 -21.09 -1.55 14.77
C ALA A 420 -21.36 -1.52 13.25
N GLU A 421 -22.50 -0.97 12.83
CA GLU A 421 -22.85 -0.80 11.41
C GLU A 421 -21.82 0.05 10.66
N VAL A 422 -21.48 1.24 11.21
CA VAL A 422 -20.52 2.15 10.60
C VAL A 422 -19.10 1.57 10.55
N LEU A 423 -18.67 0.90 11.63
CA LEU A 423 -17.36 0.27 11.73
C LEU A 423 -17.22 -0.94 10.79
N TYR A 424 -18.32 -1.54 10.38
CA TYR A 424 -18.31 -2.65 9.42
C TYR A 424 -17.91 -2.23 8.00
N PHE A 425 -17.82 -0.92 7.75
CA PHE A 425 -17.38 -0.38 6.45
C PHE A 425 -16.08 -1.02 5.95
N THR A 426 -15.09 -1.21 6.82
CA THR A 426 -13.79 -1.82 6.42
C THR A 426 -13.93 -3.23 5.87
N LYS A 427 -14.89 -4.02 6.35
CA LYS A 427 -15.19 -5.34 5.79
C LYS A 427 -15.77 -5.28 4.38
N THR A 428 -16.50 -4.21 4.05
CA THR A 428 -17.06 -4.02 2.70
C THR A 428 -16.01 -3.75 1.62
N LEU A 429 -14.76 -3.50 2.00
CA LEU A 429 -13.61 -3.31 1.10
C LEU A 429 -12.97 -4.64 0.68
N GLU A 430 -13.24 -5.71 1.41
CA GLU A 430 -12.82 -7.06 1.05
C GLU A 430 -13.61 -7.55 -0.17
N THR A 431 -12.96 -8.28 -1.06
CA THR A 431 -13.64 -8.98 -2.15
C THR A 431 -14.10 -10.34 -1.63
N PRO A 432 -15.39 -10.69 -1.78
CA PRO A 432 -15.84 -12.05 -1.53
C PRO A 432 -15.03 -13.06 -2.37
N SER A 433 -15.05 -14.33 -1.95
CA SER A 433 -14.37 -15.38 -2.71
C SER A 433 -14.75 -15.36 -4.19
N LEU A 434 -13.73 -15.28 -5.04
CA LEU A 434 -13.88 -15.28 -6.49
C LEU A 434 -14.06 -16.70 -7.05
N LEU A 435 -13.83 -17.73 -6.22
CA LEU A 435 -13.99 -19.14 -6.58
C LEU A 435 -15.42 -19.66 -6.33
N ALA A 436 -16.24 -18.88 -5.65
CA ALA A 436 -17.60 -19.29 -5.25
C ALA A 436 -18.68 -18.97 -6.30
N VAL A 437 -18.28 -18.70 -7.54
CA VAL A 437 -19.20 -18.39 -8.64
C VAL A 437 -19.51 -19.62 -9.48
#